data_167323b7d1f921beee4c3c0f46acdbd7
#
_entry.id   167323b7d1f921beee4c3c0f46acdbd7
#
_cell.length_a   1.000
_cell.length_b   1.000
_cell.length_c   1.000
_cell.angle_alpha   90.00
_cell.angle_beta   90.00
_cell.angle_gamma   90.00
#
_symmetry.space_group_name_H-M   'P 1'
#
loop_
_entity.id
_entity.type
_entity.pdbx_description
1 polymer ?
#
loop_
_entity_poly.entity_id
_entity_poly.type
_entity_poly.pdbx_seq_one_letter_code
_entity_poly.pdbx_strand_id
1 'polypeptide(L)'
;MILWYLFLTLFLNLSQAQQYSSQIIPVEHYTGAVIEGKKLNQLKKQEILLNKQEVISYVSPKDDTQDLQDLLDKYPDIGVLIKNKNGTRHFAGHQEGSFSKITKLKKGDELDVSDELGLVTNYTVVSIEDFKLTSLGRGGVPKNKKDSKRLINILNSNDSIILQTCTYVTETGYDVRFVVAEKNKK
;
A
#
# COMPACT_ATOMS: atom_id res chain seq x y z
N MET A 1 -27.25 -10.99 -0.10
CA MET A 1 -26.54 -12.18 0.41
C MET A 1 -25.26 -12.51 -0.33
N ILE A 2 -25.12 -12.23 -1.62
CA ILE A 2 -23.91 -12.51 -2.42
C ILE A 2 -22.75 -11.52 -2.17
N LEU A 3 -23.05 -10.28 -1.79
CA LEU A 3 -22.04 -9.23 -1.55
C LEU A 3 -21.23 -9.44 -0.25
N TRP A 4 -21.81 -10.11 0.73
CA TRP A 4 -21.14 -10.44 2.00
C TRP A 4 -20.06 -11.51 1.83
N TYR A 5 -20.26 -12.43 0.89
CA TYR A 5 -19.29 -13.47 0.57
C TYR A 5 -18.02 -12.92 -0.11
N LEU A 6 -18.15 -11.86 -0.91
CA LEU A 6 -17.03 -11.24 -1.62
C LEU A 6 -16.10 -10.45 -0.67
N PHE A 7 -16.64 -9.87 0.39
CA PHE A 7 -15.84 -9.12 1.38
C PHE A 7 -15.20 -10.03 2.42
N LEU A 8 -15.92 -11.05 2.88
CA LEU A 8 -15.33 -12.08 3.75
C LEU A 8 -14.22 -12.85 3.01
N THR A 9 -14.35 -13.06 1.70
CA THR A 9 -13.29 -13.67 0.89
C THR A 9 -12.11 -12.74 0.63
N LEU A 10 -12.27 -11.41 0.66
CA LEU A 10 -11.14 -10.48 0.60
C LEU A 10 -10.28 -10.54 1.89
N PHE A 11 -10.91 -10.66 3.05
CA PHE A 11 -10.22 -10.78 4.34
C PHE A 11 -9.84 -12.23 4.70
N LEU A 12 -10.69 -13.22 4.38
CA LEU A 12 -10.37 -14.64 4.61
C LEU A 12 -9.31 -15.18 3.65
N ASN A 13 -9.12 -14.55 2.49
CA ASN A 13 -8.03 -14.89 1.58
C ASN A 13 -6.65 -14.35 2.04
N LEU A 14 -6.60 -13.46 3.03
CA LEU A 14 -5.38 -13.06 3.71
C LEU A 14 -4.85 -14.16 4.67
N SER A 15 -5.70 -15.09 5.11
CA SER A 15 -5.36 -16.11 6.11
C SER A 15 -4.60 -17.33 5.58
N GLN A 16 -4.24 -17.40 4.31
CA GLN A 16 -3.50 -18.52 3.72
C GLN A 16 -2.21 -18.12 2.99
N ALA A 17 -1.59 -16.99 3.37
CA ALA A 17 -0.24 -16.69 2.93
C ALA A 17 0.75 -17.51 3.79
N GLN A 18 1.60 -18.28 3.11
CA GLN A 18 2.58 -19.16 3.72
C GLN A 18 3.49 -18.43 4.72
N GLN A 19 3.78 -19.11 5.84
CA GLN A 19 4.72 -18.74 6.87
C GLN A 19 6.03 -18.18 6.30
N TYR A 20 6.22 -16.89 6.49
CA TYR A 20 7.54 -16.28 6.52
C TYR A 20 7.71 -15.65 7.90
N SER A 21 8.59 -16.25 8.69
CA SER A 21 9.10 -15.69 9.94
C SER A 21 9.88 -14.41 9.61
N SER A 22 9.22 -13.27 9.65
CA SER A 22 9.89 -11.97 9.56
C SER A 22 10.05 -11.41 10.96
N GLN A 23 11.28 -11.30 11.43
CA GLN A 23 11.59 -10.51 12.62
C GLN A 23 11.29 -9.04 12.32
N ILE A 24 10.51 -8.39 13.19
CA ILE A 24 10.36 -6.92 13.12
C ILE A 24 11.74 -6.36 13.49
N ILE A 25 12.39 -5.74 12.53
CA ILE A 25 13.55 -4.89 12.78
C ILE A 25 12.97 -3.58 13.33
N PRO A 26 13.40 -3.11 14.51
CA PRO A 26 12.96 -1.81 15.03
C PRO A 26 13.28 -0.76 13.97
N VAL A 27 12.27 -0.05 13.53
CA VAL A 27 12.47 1.12 12.66
C VAL A 27 13.02 2.23 13.56
N GLU A 28 14.30 2.53 13.44
CA GLU A 28 14.84 3.77 14.00
C GLU A 28 14.09 4.93 13.39
N HIS A 29 13.60 5.86 14.22
CA HIS A 29 12.85 7.04 13.82
C HIS A 29 13.61 7.82 12.73
N TYR A 30 13.10 7.74 11.50
CA TYR A 30 13.55 8.58 10.41
C TYR A 30 12.61 9.78 10.26
N THR A 31 13.02 10.91 10.82
CA THR A 31 12.52 12.22 10.38
C THR A 31 12.94 12.41 8.93
N GLY A 32 11.97 12.77 8.06
CA GLY A 32 12.21 12.95 6.63
C GLY A 32 13.39 13.87 6.34
N ALA A 33 14.55 13.29 6.07
CA ALA A 33 15.70 14.02 5.64
C ALA A 33 15.55 14.31 4.14
N VAL A 34 15.46 15.59 3.81
CA VAL A 34 15.75 16.10 2.47
C VAL A 34 17.21 15.74 2.17
N ILE A 35 17.43 14.81 1.26
CA ILE A 35 18.79 14.41 0.87
C ILE A 35 19.21 15.37 -0.25
N GLU A 36 19.78 16.51 0.14
CA GLU A 36 20.59 17.30 -0.81
C GLU A 36 21.89 16.53 -1.12
N GLY A 37 22.04 16.14 -2.39
CA GLY A 37 23.35 15.86 -2.99
C GLY A 37 23.97 14.49 -2.75
N LYS A 38 23.31 13.48 -2.22
CA LYS A 38 23.84 12.11 -2.17
C LYS A 38 23.35 11.27 -3.33
N LYS A 39 24.28 10.58 -4.01
CA LYS A 39 23.98 9.54 -5.00
C LYS A 39 22.93 8.57 -4.41
N LEU A 40 21.72 8.59 -4.98
CA LEU A 40 20.58 7.74 -4.64
C LEU A 40 20.81 6.26 -5.02
N ASN A 41 21.96 5.69 -4.69
CA ASN A 41 22.34 4.37 -5.18
C ASN A 41 21.96 3.22 -4.23
N GLN A 42 21.34 3.47 -3.08
CA GLN A 42 20.92 2.37 -2.20
C GLN A 42 19.69 2.76 -1.39
N LEU A 43 18.51 2.34 -1.86
CA LEU A 43 17.36 2.20 -0.99
C LEU A 43 17.70 1.24 0.15
N LYS A 44 17.31 1.58 1.36
CA LYS A 44 17.35 0.65 2.48
C LYS A 44 16.26 -0.42 2.30
N LYS A 45 16.32 -1.45 3.11
CA LYS A 45 15.28 -2.47 3.14
C LYS A 45 13.92 -1.84 3.50
N GLN A 46 12.85 -2.32 2.88
CA GLN A 46 11.48 -1.88 3.14
C GLN A 46 11.26 -0.37 2.90
N GLU A 47 11.78 0.12 1.80
CA GLU A 47 11.57 1.51 1.35
C GLU A 47 10.98 1.55 -0.06
N ILE A 48 10.21 2.62 -0.32
CA ILE A 48 9.67 2.98 -1.63
C ILE A 48 10.22 4.35 -1.98
N LEU A 49 10.96 4.46 -3.07
CA LEU A 49 11.43 5.72 -3.61
C LEU A 49 10.46 6.19 -4.69
N LEU A 50 9.95 7.40 -4.55
CA LEU A 50 9.02 8.05 -5.48
C LEU A 50 9.79 9.03 -6.35
N ASN A 51 9.73 8.86 -7.66
CA ASN A 51 10.34 9.77 -8.66
C ASN A 51 11.80 10.13 -8.36
N LYS A 52 12.58 9.22 -7.76
CA LYS A 52 13.97 9.43 -7.34
C LYS A 52 14.19 10.60 -6.37
N GLN A 53 13.15 11.05 -5.68
CA GLN A 53 13.19 12.24 -4.82
C GLN A 53 12.74 12.00 -3.40
N GLU A 54 11.65 11.27 -3.20
CA GLU A 54 11.04 11.10 -1.88
C GLU A 54 11.01 9.62 -1.48
N VAL A 55 11.35 9.34 -0.24
CA VAL A 55 11.33 7.98 0.32
C VAL A 55 10.16 7.81 1.28
N ILE A 56 9.50 6.66 1.19
CA ILE A 56 8.51 6.17 2.13
C ILE A 56 9.00 4.85 2.69
N SER A 57 9.08 4.73 4.01
CA SER A 57 9.35 3.45 4.67
C SER A 57 8.06 2.67 4.87
N TYR A 58 8.16 1.34 4.94
CA TYR A 58 7.02 0.49 5.26
C TYR A 58 7.42 -0.67 6.17
N VAL A 59 6.42 -1.27 6.83
CA VAL A 59 6.58 -2.50 7.61
C VAL A 59 5.71 -3.61 7.04
N SER A 60 6.13 -4.85 7.25
CA SER A 60 5.32 -6.03 6.96
C SER A 60 4.70 -6.57 8.25
N PRO A 61 3.47 -7.11 8.24
CA PRO A 61 2.95 -7.85 9.37
C PRO A 61 3.85 -9.05 9.66
N LYS A 62 3.96 -9.41 10.94
CA LYS A 62 4.78 -10.56 11.37
C LYS A 62 4.21 -11.88 10.87
N ASP A 63 2.89 -11.97 10.89
CA ASP A 63 2.12 -13.15 10.50
C ASP A 63 0.70 -12.74 10.07
N ASP A 64 -0.08 -13.71 9.64
CA ASP A 64 -1.44 -13.50 9.14
C ASP A 64 -2.47 -13.19 10.25
N THR A 65 -2.09 -13.28 11.52
CA THR A 65 -2.97 -13.00 12.66
C THR A 65 -2.92 -11.54 13.09
N GLN A 66 -1.90 -10.79 12.66
CA GLN A 66 -1.74 -9.39 13.01
C GLN A 66 -2.79 -8.52 12.31
N ASP A 67 -3.57 -7.76 13.10
CA ASP A 67 -4.53 -6.80 12.56
C ASP A 67 -3.79 -5.65 11.85
N LEU A 68 -4.14 -5.44 10.59
CA LEU A 68 -3.49 -4.42 9.74
C LEU A 68 -3.82 -3.00 10.19
N GLN A 69 -5.02 -2.77 10.75
CA GLN A 69 -5.39 -1.45 11.26
C GLN A 69 -4.60 -1.13 12.52
N ASP A 70 -4.46 -2.10 13.44
CA ASP A 70 -3.64 -1.92 14.63
C ASP A 70 -2.17 -1.63 14.25
N LEU A 71 -1.69 -2.23 13.15
CA LEU A 71 -0.35 -1.98 12.66
C LEU A 71 -0.21 -0.56 12.05
N LEU A 72 -1.20 -0.10 11.28
CA LEU A 72 -1.27 1.26 10.75
C LEU A 72 -1.31 2.29 11.89
N ASP A 73 -2.17 2.08 12.88
CA ASP A 73 -2.34 2.99 14.03
C ASP A 73 -1.07 3.05 14.89
N LYS A 74 -0.34 1.93 14.98
CA LYS A 74 0.96 1.87 15.69
C LYS A 74 2.07 2.64 14.97
N TYR A 75 2.02 2.70 13.64
CA TYR A 75 3.05 3.32 12.80
C TYR A 75 2.43 4.35 11.85
N PRO A 76 1.89 5.47 12.37
CA PRO A 76 1.13 6.43 11.56
C PRO A 76 1.96 7.10 10.45
N ASP A 77 3.28 7.20 10.63
CA ASP A 77 4.19 7.88 9.69
C ASP A 77 4.72 7.00 8.56
N ILE A 78 4.47 5.68 8.61
CA ILE A 78 4.99 4.73 7.61
C ILE A 78 3.87 3.90 7.00
N GLY A 79 4.19 3.18 5.92
CA GLY A 79 3.25 2.26 5.29
C GLY A 79 3.24 0.88 5.91
N VAL A 80 2.18 0.14 5.63
CA VAL A 80 2.05 -1.29 5.94
C VAL A 80 1.94 -2.06 4.63
N LEU A 81 2.76 -3.09 4.46
CA LEU A 81 2.65 -4.01 3.33
C LEU A 81 1.52 -5.01 3.61
N ILE A 82 0.51 -5.00 2.74
CA ILE A 82 -0.55 -6.01 2.69
C ILE A 82 -0.22 -6.96 1.56
N LYS A 83 0.08 -8.23 1.84
CA LYS A 83 0.37 -9.25 0.81
C LYS A 83 -0.93 -9.73 0.17
N ASN A 84 -0.99 -9.73 -1.17
CA ASN A 84 -2.11 -10.29 -1.93
C ASN A 84 -1.73 -11.65 -2.55
N LYS A 85 -2.71 -12.55 -2.73
CA LYS A 85 -2.50 -13.93 -3.23
C LYS A 85 -1.84 -14.02 -4.62
N ASN A 86 -2.00 -13.01 -5.48
CA ASN A 86 -1.57 -13.04 -6.88
C ASN A 86 -0.17 -12.41 -7.11
N GLY A 87 0.65 -12.33 -6.06
CA GLY A 87 1.96 -11.66 -6.16
C GLY A 87 1.91 -10.14 -6.19
N THR A 88 0.72 -9.56 -6.29
CA THR A 88 0.51 -8.11 -6.15
C THR A 88 0.84 -7.70 -4.72
N ARG A 89 1.64 -6.66 -4.57
CA ARG A 89 1.96 -6.05 -3.27
C ARG A 89 1.10 -4.82 -3.05
N HIS A 90 0.33 -4.82 -1.97
CA HIS A 90 -0.50 -3.69 -1.58
C HIS A 90 0.09 -3.02 -0.35
N PHE A 91 0.36 -1.74 -0.44
CA PHE A 91 0.88 -0.90 0.63
C PHE A 91 -0.19 0.12 1.02
N ALA A 92 -0.49 0.21 2.30
CA ALA A 92 -1.41 1.21 2.83
C ALA A 92 -0.72 2.08 3.88
N GLY A 93 -1.15 3.34 4.00
CA GLY A 93 -0.63 4.27 5.00
C GLY A 93 -1.58 5.43 5.24
N HIS A 94 -1.44 6.08 6.39
CA HIS A 94 -2.25 7.24 6.75
C HIS A 94 -1.91 8.47 5.91
N GLN A 95 -2.92 9.30 5.66
CA GLN A 95 -2.76 10.54 4.88
C GLN A 95 -1.93 11.61 5.62
N GLU A 96 -1.87 11.57 6.95
CA GLU A 96 -1.08 12.48 7.77
C GLU A 96 0.40 12.12 7.81
N GLY A 97 0.74 10.86 7.44
CA GLY A 97 2.10 10.34 7.42
C GLY A 97 2.79 10.47 6.07
N SER A 98 3.85 9.68 5.91
CA SER A 98 4.65 9.67 4.68
C SER A 98 3.85 9.26 3.43
N PHE A 99 2.74 8.52 3.59
CA PHE A 99 1.85 8.13 2.50
C PHE A 99 1.05 9.29 1.90
N SER A 100 0.98 10.46 2.55
CA SER A 100 0.46 11.68 1.92
C SER A 100 1.15 12.00 0.58
N LYS A 101 2.41 11.63 0.45
CA LYS A 101 3.24 11.87 -0.75
C LYS A 101 2.69 11.17 -1.99
N ILE A 102 2.03 10.01 -1.85
CA ILE A 102 1.45 9.31 -2.99
C ILE A 102 0.30 10.09 -3.66
N THR A 103 -0.29 11.06 -2.97
CA THR A 103 -1.37 11.89 -3.53
C THR A 103 -0.87 12.81 -4.66
N LYS A 104 0.44 13.05 -4.73
CA LYS A 104 1.08 13.89 -5.76
C LYS A 104 1.51 13.10 -6.99
N LEU A 105 1.50 11.76 -6.92
CA LEU A 105 1.92 10.90 -8.02
C LEU A 105 0.99 11.07 -9.23
N LYS A 106 1.57 10.86 -10.41
CA LYS A 106 0.90 10.94 -11.72
C LYS A 106 1.20 9.68 -12.52
N LYS A 107 0.35 9.39 -13.49
CA LYS A 107 0.62 8.34 -14.46
C LYS A 107 1.95 8.62 -15.18
N GLY A 108 2.79 7.60 -15.26
CA GLY A 108 4.15 7.68 -15.82
C GLY A 108 5.25 7.91 -14.78
N ASP A 109 4.90 8.22 -13.52
CA ASP A 109 5.88 8.37 -12.44
C ASP A 109 6.59 7.03 -12.14
N GLU A 110 7.86 7.12 -11.77
CA GLU A 110 8.70 5.97 -11.46
C GLU A 110 8.70 5.68 -9.96
N LEU A 111 8.64 4.40 -9.60
CA LEU A 111 8.73 3.92 -8.23
C LEU A 111 9.79 2.82 -8.13
N ASP A 112 10.70 2.94 -7.17
CA ASP A 112 11.65 1.89 -6.84
C ASP A 112 11.27 1.32 -5.48
N VAL A 113 11.02 0.01 -5.41
CA VAL A 113 10.59 -0.65 -4.17
C VAL A 113 11.65 -1.64 -3.72
N SER A 114 12.21 -1.41 -2.56
CA SER A 114 13.14 -2.32 -1.89
C SER A 114 12.39 -3.27 -0.98
N ASP A 115 12.63 -4.56 -1.10
CA ASP A 115 12.02 -5.58 -0.25
C ASP A 115 12.76 -5.78 1.09
N GLU A 116 12.34 -6.78 1.86
CA GLU A 116 12.94 -7.15 3.16
C GLU A 116 14.40 -7.62 3.04
N LEU A 117 14.82 -8.06 1.85
CA LEU A 117 16.19 -8.47 1.57
C LEU A 117 17.04 -7.32 1.02
N GLY A 118 16.40 -6.19 0.66
CA GLY A 118 17.07 -5.06 0.01
C GLY A 118 17.10 -5.17 -1.52
N LEU A 119 16.35 -6.11 -2.11
CA LEU A 119 16.25 -6.24 -3.56
C LEU A 119 15.30 -5.17 -4.10
N VAL A 120 15.79 -4.37 -5.03
CA VAL A 120 15.04 -3.28 -5.63
C VAL A 120 14.33 -3.72 -6.90
N THR A 121 13.04 -3.43 -6.99
CA THR A 121 12.23 -3.62 -8.20
C THR A 121 11.67 -2.28 -8.64
N ASN A 122 11.77 -2.00 -9.95
CA ASN A 122 11.30 -0.75 -10.55
C ASN A 122 9.90 -0.92 -11.12
N TYR A 123 9.06 0.10 -10.92
CA TYR A 123 7.68 0.16 -11.37
C TYR A 123 7.39 1.50 -12.01
N THR A 124 6.37 1.54 -12.86
CA THR A 124 5.83 2.78 -13.45
C THR A 124 4.34 2.89 -13.11
N VAL A 125 3.92 4.05 -12.63
CA VAL A 125 2.51 4.34 -12.33
C VAL A 125 1.68 4.27 -13.62
N VAL A 126 0.70 3.36 -13.64
CA VAL A 126 -0.18 3.15 -14.79
C VAL A 126 -1.59 3.68 -14.57
N SER A 127 -2.04 3.74 -13.32
CA SER A 127 -3.38 4.23 -12.98
C SER A 127 -3.43 4.87 -11.60
N ILE A 128 -4.31 5.85 -11.45
CA ILE A 128 -4.65 6.50 -10.19
C ILE A 128 -6.17 6.51 -10.11
N GLU A 129 -6.70 5.96 -9.04
CA GLU A 129 -8.13 5.75 -8.86
C GLU A 129 -8.57 6.26 -7.49
N ASP A 130 -9.58 7.11 -7.49
CA ASP A 130 -10.21 7.61 -6.27
C ASP A 130 -11.56 6.95 -6.05
N PHE A 131 -11.82 6.48 -4.84
CA PHE A 131 -13.07 5.84 -4.43
C PHE A 131 -13.66 6.52 -3.21
N LYS A 132 -14.98 6.61 -3.21
CA LYS A 132 -15.76 6.96 -2.00
C LYS A 132 -16.25 5.67 -1.35
N LEU A 133 -15.75 5.40 -0.17
CA LEU A 133 -16.09 4.20 0.58
C LEU A 133 -17.05 4.55 1.74
N THR A 134 -18.01 3.67 1.98
CA THR A 134 -18.81 3.73 3.21
C THR A 134 -18.10 2.93 4.30
N SER A 135 -18.07 3.42 5.51
CA SER A 135 -17.52 2.67 6.63
C SER A 135 -18.43 1.50 6.99
N LEU A 136 -17.85 0.30 7.06
CA LEU A 136 -18.46 -0.90 7.62
C LEU A 136 -17.49 -1.46 8.67
N GLY A 137 -17.52 -0.91 9.87
CA GLY A 137 -16.54 -1.24 10.90
C GLY A 137 -15.14 -0.82 10.49
N ARG A 138 -14.18 -1.75 10.50
CA ARG A 138 -12.77 -1.50 10.10
C ARG A 138 -12.52 -1.59 8.58
N GLY A 139 -13.56 -1.79 7.79
CA GLY A 139 -13.46 -1.86 6.33
C GLY A 139 -14.36 -0.86 5.65
N GLY A 140 -14.15 -0.63 4.37
CA GLY A 140 -14.99 0.22 3.55
C GLY A 140 -15.40 -0.45 2.25
N VAL A 141 -16.59 -0.16 1.76
CA VAL A 141 -17.08 -0.65 0.47
C VAL A 141 -17.47 0.51 -0.42
N PRO A 142 -17.20 0.43 -1.73
CA PRO A 142 -17.68 1.42 -2.68
C PRO A 142 -19.22 1.49 -2.67
N LYS A 143 -19.76 2.71 -2.80
CA LYS A 143 -21.21 2.97 -2.74
C LYS A 143 -22.00 2.33 -3.89
N ASN A 144 -21.35 1.95 -4.97
CA ASN A 144 -22.03 1.42 -6.17
C ASN A 144 -21.29 0.22 -6.78
N LYS A 145 -22.03 -0.59 -7.56
CA LYS A 145 -21.49 -1.81 -8.18
C LYS A 145 -20.36 -1.56 -9.18
N LYS A 146 -20.38 -0.42 -9.89
CA LYS A 146 -19.36 -0.07 -10.88
C LYS A 146 -18.01 0.13 -10.20
N ASP A 147 -17.99 0.90 -9.12
CA ASP A 147 -16.76 1.16 -8.34
C ASP A 147 -16.31 -0.11 -7.61
N SER A 148 -17.23 -0.94 -7.12
CA SER A 148 -16.86 -2.24 -6.54
C SER A 148 -16.14 -3.12 -7.56
N LYS A 149 -16.61 -3.19 -8.81
CA LYS A 149 -15.94 -3.95 -9.87
C LYS A 149 -14.56 -3.36 -10.22
N ARG A 150 -14.45 -2.03 -10.29
CA ARG A 150 -13.15 -1.34 -10.53
C ARG A 150 -12.15 -1.66 -9.43
N LEU A 151 -12.56 -1.53 -8.17
CA LEU A 151 -11.71 -1.82 -7.02
C LEU A 151 -11.24 -3.29 -7.02
N ILE A 152 -12.15 -4.24 -7.30
CA ILE A 152 -11.78 -5.66 -7.42
C ILE A 152 -10.74 -5.87 -8.53
N ASN A 153 -10.88 -5.22 -9.68
CA ASN A 153 -9.92 -5.32 -10.77
C ASN A 153 -8.54 -4.80 -10.37
N ILE A 154 -8.47 -3.68 -9.64
CA ILE A 154 -7.22 -3.13 -9.11
C ILE A 154 -6.57 -4.14 -8.16
N LEU A 155 -7.31 -4.66 -7.19
CA LEU A 155 -6.79 -5.58 -6.18
C LEU A 155 -6.35 -6.94 -6.76
N ASN A 156 -6.86 -7.31 -7.94
CA ASN A 156 -6.51 -8.54 -8.66
C ASN A 156 -5.51 -8.32 -9.80
N SER A 157 -4.89 -7.13 -9.92
CA SER A 157 -3.85 -6.91 -10.91
C SER A 157 -2.62 -7.76 -10.60
N ASN A 158 -2.04 -8.39 -11.64
CA ASN A 158 -0.83 -9.21 -11.50
C ASN A 158 0.43 -8.35 -11.75
N ASP A 159 1.56 -8.75 -11.18
CA ASP A 159 2.87 -8.11 -11.37
C ASP A 159 2.89 -6.60 -11.12
N SER A 160 2.03 -6.15 -10.23
CA SER A 160 1.86 -4.74 -9.88
C SER A 160 2.07 -4.47 -8.39
N ILE A 161 2.22 -3.22 -8.06
CA ILE A 161 2.07 -2.73 -6.70
C ILE A 161 0.89 -1.78 -6.62
N ILE A 162 0.29 -1.72 -5.45
CA ILE A 162 -0.82 -0.82 -5.12
C ILE A 162 -0.39 0.00 -3.92
N LEU A 163 -0.42 1.32 -4.04
CA LEU A 163 -0.25 2.23 -2.91
C LEU A 163 -1.61 2.84 -2.57
N GLN A 164 -1.99 2.80 -1.30
CA GLN A 164 -3.29 3.26 -0.81
C GLN A 164 -3.13 4.27 0.31
N THR A 165 -3.87 5.38 0.24
CA THR A 165 -4.05 6.30 1.37
C THR A 165 -5.44 6.91 1.37
N CYS A 166 -5.92 7.30 2.56
CA CYS A 166 -7.11 8.13 2.65
C CYS A 166 -6.80 9.54 2.13
N THR A 167 -7.74 10.17 1.46
CA THR A 167 -7.63 11.58 1.04
C THR A 167 -8.59 12.47 1.80
N TYR A 168 -9.65 11.88 2.35
CA TYR A 168 -10.62 12.58 3.16
C TYR A 168 -11.40 11.59 4.03
N VAL A 169 -11.69 11.95 5.28
CA VAL A 169 -12.46 11.14 6.23
C VAL A 169 -13.72 11.88 6.64
N THR A 170 -14.85 11.18 6.68
CA THR A 170 -16.15 11.69 7.12
C THR A 170 -16.72 10.78 8.22
N GLU A 171 -17.79 11.22 8.89
CA GLU A 171 -18.50 10.40 9.89
C GLU A 171 -19.06 9.08 9.30
N THR A 172 -19.40 9.07 8.02
CA THR A 172 -20.10 7.94 7.36
C THR A 172 -19.24 7.18 6.33
N GLY A 173 -17.97 7.55 6.17
CA GLY A 173 -17.08 6.93 5.21
C GLY A 173 -15.82 7.72 4.99
N TYR A 174 -15.10 7.37 3.94
CA TYR A 174 -13.84 8.02 3.60
C TYR A 174 -13.56 7.93 2.10
N ASP A 175 -12.81 8.91 1.61
CA ASP A 175 -12.30 8.91 0.25
C ASP A 175 -10.89 8.30 0.27
N VAL A 176 -10.63 7.40 -0.66
CA VAL A 176 -9.37 6.64 -0.74
C VAL A 176 -8.78 6.77 -2.14
N ARG A 177 -7.49 7.04 -2.19
CA ARG A 177 -6.70 7.00 -3.42
C ARG A 177 -5.92 5.70 -3.51
N PHE A 178 -6.01 5.06 -4.66
CA PHE A 178 -5.19 3.94 -5.08
C PHE A 178 -4.28 4.40 -6.22
N VAL A 179 -3.00 4.19 -6.06
CA VAL A 179 -2.00 4.34 -7.12
C VAL A 179 -1.55 2.94 -7.51
N VAL A 180 -1.76 2.59 -8.77
CA VAL A 180 -1.34 1.28 -9.33
C VAL A 180 -0.12 1.49 -10.19
N ALA A 181 0.94 0.73 -9.93
CA ALA A 181 2.13 0.75 -10.74
C ALA A 181 2.51 -0.66 -11.17
N GLU A 182 2.85 -0.82 -12.44
CA GLU A 182 3.26 -2.08 -13.05
C GLU A 182 4.77 -2.21 -13.05
N LYS A 183 5.24 -3.45 -12.89
CA LYS A 183 6.66 -3.77 -12.92
C LYS A 183 7.24 -3.47 -14.31
N ASN A 184 8.35 -2.75 -14.34
CA ASN A 184 9.04 -2.47 -15.57
C ASN A 184 9.58 -3.77 -16.18
N LYS A 185 9.23 -4.04 -17.45
CA LYS A 185 9.79 -5.17 -18.20
C LYS A 185 11.25 -4.83 -18.52
N LYS A 186 12.14 -5.74 -18.17
CA LYS A 186 13.55 -5.67 -18.58
C LYS A 186 13.68 -6.02 -20.05
#